data_cce329775790b87091eb48cea94e48ee
#
_entry.id   cce329775790b87091eb48cea94e48ee
#
_cell.length_a   1.000
_cell.length_b   1.000
_cell.length_c   1.000
_cell.angle_alpha   90.00
_cell.angle_beta   90.00
_cell.angle_gamma   90.00
#
_symmetry.space_group_name_H-M   'P 1'
#
loop_
_entity.id
_entity.type
_entity.pdbx_description
1 polymer ?
#
loop_
_entity_poly.entity_id
_entity_poly.type
_entity_poly.pdbx_seq_one_letter_code
_entity_poly.pdbx_strand_id
1 'polypeptide(L)'
;MNEEKEQRVEIINKLITKISSVGRRFFFNKKDGSVAYFKLENNRIYFVDDYTKESIYAYGPKYFGNGFSHGGTMQSLVLEFSEFIRTGKCINGKNGYGGLYCPYWGYLASEMFEIRSFAADIGYLKVGTAGDKSELLEEG
;
A
#
# COMPACT_ATOMS: atom_id res chain seq x y z
N MET A 1 0.26 -23.72 6.01
CA MET A 1 -0.52 -23.00 5.46
C MET A 1 -0.49 -21.68 5.87
N ASN A 2 -0.97 -20.87 5.17
CA ASN A 2 -0.66 -19.51 5.31
C ASN A 2 -1.89 -18.68 5.41
N GLU A 3 -2.74 -19.10 6.31
CA GLU A 3 -3.93 -18.32 6.59
C GLU A 3 -3.56 -16.92 7.04
N GLU A 4 -2.49 -16.80 7.82
CA GLU A 4 -2.05 -15.48 8.26
C GLU A 4 -1.62 -14.63 7.09
N LYS A 5 -0.91 -15.24 6.15
CA LYS A 5 -0.46 -14.51 4.98
C LYS A 5 -1.65 -14.08 4.13
N GLU A 6 -2.64 -14.96 3.99
CA GLU A 6 -3.83 -14.62 3.23
C GLU A 6 -4.61 -13.49 3.90
N GLN A 7 -4.69 -13.50 5.22
CA GLN A 7 -5.34 -12.42 5.93
C GLN A 7 -4.61 -11.09 5.69
N ARG A 8 -3.30 -11.14 5.67
CA ARG A 8 -2.54 -9.93 5.43
C ARG A 8 -2.70 -9.42 4.00
N VAL A 9 -2.86 -10.33 3.03
CA VAL A 9 -3.19 -9.91 1.67
C VAL A 9 -4.52 -9.18 1.65
N GLU A 10 -5.51 -9.68 2.38
CA GLU A 10 -6.80 -9.00 2.44
C GLU A 10 -6.69 -7.63 3.05
N ILE A 11 -5.89 -7.50 4.10
CA ILE A 11 -5.67 -6.21 4.74
C ILE A 11 -5.07 -5.22 3.75
N ILE A 12 -4.02 -5.66 3.05
CA ILE A 12 -3.37 -4.77 2.09
C ILE A 12 -4.30 -4.42 0.94
N ASN A 13 -5.10 -5.36 0.47
CA ASN A 13 -6.01 -5.06 -0.62
C ASN A 13 -7.08 -4.05 -0.21
N LYS A 14 -7.55 -4.13 1.03
CA LYS A 14 -8.46 -3.12 1.54
C LYS A 14 -7.78 -1.76 1.59
N LEU A 15 -6.53 -1.72 2.00
CA LEU A 15 -5.79 -0.47 2.09
C LEU A 15 -5.58 0.12 0.70
N ILE A 16 -5.21 -0.70 -0.27
CA ILE A 16 -5.03 -0.22 -1.64
C ILE A 16 -6.35 0.34 -2.18
N THR A 17 -7.46 -0.34 -1.90
CA THR A 17 -8.76 0.15 -2.32
C THR A 17 -9.04 1.51 -1.71
N LYS A 18 -8.71 1.69 -0.44
CA LYS A 18 -8.89 2.99 0.20
C LYS A 18 -8.04 4.05 -0.46
N ILE A 19 -6.77 3.76 -0.69
CA ILE A 19 -5.86 4.71 -1.33
C ILE A 19 -6.39 5.09 -2.72
N SER A 20 -6.93 4.12 -3.45
CA SER A 20 -7.43 4.36 -4.79
C SER A 20 -8.69 5.20 -4.82
N SER A 21 -9.32 5.40 -3.68
CA SER A 21 -10.55 6.18 -3.61
C SER A 21 -10.35 7.58 -3.06
N VAL A 22 -9.12 7.93 -2.67
CA VAL A 22 -8.85 9.20 -2.00
C VAL A 22 -7.80 9.98 -2.78
N GLY A 23 -7.96 11.27 -2.82
CA GLY A 23 -6.99 12.18 -3.39
C GLY A 23 -6.66 11.86 -4.84
N ARG A 24 -5.41 11.58 -5.11
CA ARG A 24 -4.95 11.33 -6.47
C ARG A 24 -5.27 9.92 -6.96
N ARG A 25 -5.90 9.12 -6.12
CA ARG A 25 -6.36 7.79 -6.49
C ARG A 25 -5.25 6.91 -7.05
N PHE A 26 -4.19 6.79 -6.29
CA PHE A 26 -3.12 5.86 -6.66
C PHE A 26 -3.68 4.45 -6.80
N PHE A 27 -3.11 3.67 -7.70
CA PHE A 27 -3.51 2.27 -7.96
C PHE A 27 -4.87 2.14 -8.65
N PHE A 28 -5.40 3.23 -9.17
CA PHE A 28 -6.70 3.22 -9.83
C PHE A 28 -6.55 3.46 -11.33
N ASN A 29 -7.16 2.58 -12.12
CA ASN A 29 -7.14 2.71 -13.58
C ASN A 29 -8.38 3.48 -14.00
N LYS A 30 -8.19 4.70 -14.44
CA LYS A 30 -9.31 5.55 -14.79
C LYS A 30 -10.05 5.09 -16.04
N LYS A 31 -9.41 4.26 -16.85
CA LYS A 31 -10.02 3.81 -18.09
C LYS A 31 -11.09 2.75 -17.87
N ASP A 32 -10.85 1.84 -16.95
CA ASP A 32 -11.80 0.75 -16.75
C ASP A 32 -12.24 0.57 -15.29
N GLY A 33 -11.76 1.42 -14.38
CA GLY A 33 -12.18 1.36 -13.00
C GLY A 33 -11.50 0.28 -12.18
N SER A 34 -10.47 -0.35 -12.72
CA SER A 34 -9.77 -1.40 -12.01
C SER A 34 -8.88 -0.82 -10.92
N VAL A 35 -8.64 -1.62 -9.89
CA VAL A 35 -7.76 -1.26 -8.79
C VAL A 35 -6.70 -2.34 -8.69
N ALA A 36 -5.45 -1.95 -8.47
CA ALA A 36 -4.38 -2.90 -8.26
C ALA A 36 -4.65 -3.72 -6.99
N TYR A 37 -4.05 -4.89 -6.92
CA TYR A 37 -4.23 -5.72 -5.72
C TYR A 37 -3.08 -6.72 -5.61
N PHE A 38 -3.00 -7.35 -4.44
CA PHE A 38 -2.04 -8.41 -4.21
C PHE A 38 -2.75 -9.75 -4.22
N LYS A 39 -2.01 -10.79 -4.57
CA LYS A 39 -2.52 -12.15 -4.49
C LYS A 39 -1.39 -13.10 -4.13
N LEU A 40 -1.74 -14.29 -3.68
CA LEU A 40 -0.77 -15.34 -3.43
C LEU A 40 -0.96 -16.44 -4.47
N GLU A 41 0.16 -16.93 -5.00
CA GLU A 41 0.16 -18.11 -5.85
C GLU A 41 1.32 -18.98 -5.39
N ASN A 42 1.04 -20.20 -5.04
CA ASN A 42 2.06 -21.10 -4.50
C ASN A 42 2.83 -20.46 -3.37
N ASN A 43 2.08 -19.76 -2.53
CA ASN A 43 2.62 -19.09 -1.34
C ASN A 43 3.56 -17.92 -1.67
N ARG A 44 3.59 -17.47 -2.90
CA ARG A 44 4.39 -16.33 -3.31
C ARG A 44 3.52 -15.11 -3.48
N ILE A 45 4.10 -13.96 -3.18
CA ILE A 45 3.38 -12.69 -3.17
C ILE A 45 3.50 -12.01 -4.52
N TYR A 46 2.37 -11.75 -5.16
CA TYR A 46 2.34 -11.07 -6.46
C TYR A 46 1.52 -9.79 -6.35
N PHE A 47 2.01 -8.76 -7.00
CA PHE A 47 1.27 -7.52 -7.17
C PHE A 47 0.68 -7.50 -8.57
N VAL A 48 -0.62 -7.25 -8.69
CA VAL A 48 -1.28 -7.18 -9.99
C VAL A 48 -1.52 -5.73 -10.32
N ASP A 49 -0.88 -5.26 -11.38
CA ASP A 49 -0.92 -3.86 -11.77
C ASP A 49 -2.29 -3.47 -12.31
N ASP A 50 -2.74 -2.26 -11.97
CA ASP A 50 -4.07 -1.81 -12.36
C ASP A 50 -4.19 -1.47 -13.84
N TYR A 51 -3.11 -1.05 -14.48
CA TYR A 51 -3.14 -0.71 -15.91
C TYR A 51 -2.73 -1.88 -16.78
N THR A 52 -1.61 -2.51 -16.48
CA THR A 52 -1.10 -3.58 -17.33
C THR A 52 -1.76 -4.92 -17.04
N LYS A 53 -2.33 -5.09 -15.87
CA LYS A 53 -2.92 -6.34 -15.40
C LYS A 53 -1.89 -7.47 -15.25
N GLU A 54 -0.62 -7.12 -15.28
CA GLU A 54 0.43 -8.11 -15.11
C GLU A 54 0.60 -8.52 -13.66
N SER A 55 0.87 -9.78 -13.43
CA SER A 55 1.20 -10.29 -12.09
C SER A 55 2.69 -10.19 -11.91
N ILE A 56 3.12 -9.39 -10.96
CA ILE A 56 4.52 -9.10 -10.74
C ILE A 56 4.96 -9.74 -9.44
N TYR A 57 5.94 -10.66 -9.52
CA TYR A 57 6.45 -11.30 -8.32
C TYR A 57 7.22 -10.28 -7.49
N ALA A 58 6.79 -10.05 -6.26
CA ALA A 58 7.33 -8.97 -5.44
C ALA A 58 8.83 -9.12 -5.15
N TYR A 59 9.34 -10.34 -5.15
CA TYR A 59 10.74 -10.58 -4.80
C TYR A 59 11.57 -11.06 -5.97
N GLY A 60 11.06 -10.94 -7.18
CA GLY A 60 11.82 -11.30 -8.36
C GLY A 60 12.90 -10.29 -8.64
N PRO A 61 13.98 -10.72 -9.31
CA PRO A 61 15.10 -9.81 -9.55
C PRO A 61 14.77 -8.60 -10.40
N LYS A 62 13.78 -8.70 -11.26
CA LYS A 62 13.39 -7.58 -12.11
C LYS A 62 11.91 -7.35 -12.06
N TYR A 63 11.36 -7.50 -10.90
CA TYR A 63 9.91 -7.52 -10.80
C TYR A 63 9.26 -6.19 -11.20
N PHE A 64 9.97 -5.08 -11.11
CA PHE A 64 9.42 -3.84 -11.60
C PHE A 64 9.83 -3.49 -13.02
N GLY A 65 10.53 -4.39 -13.68
CA GLY A 65 10.99 -4.13 -15.04
C GLY A 65 9.90 -4.20 -16.08
N ASN A 66 8.94 -5.09 -15.89
CA ASN A 66 7.85 -5.25 -16.85
C ASN A 66 6.53 -5.24 -16.13
N GLY A 67 5.60 -4.47 -16.66
CA GLY A 67 4.23 -4.54 -16.18
C GLY A 67 3.89 -3.61 -15.03
N PHE A 68 4.89 -2.94 -14.44
CA PHE A 68 4.60 -2.00 -13.37
C PHE A 68 4.41 -0.62 -13.99
N SER A 69 3.23 -0.06 -13.82
CA SER A 69 2.86 1.17 -14.52
C SER A 69 3.05 2.44 -13.72
N HIS A 70 3.59 2.34 -12.51
CA HIS A 70 3.68 3.49 -11.61
C HIS A 70 5.14 3.85 -11.34
N GLY A 71 5.35 5.00 -10.74
CA GLY A 71 6.70 5.49 -10.48
C GLY A 71 7.33 4.96 -9.21
N GLY A 72 8.48 5.52 -8.86
CA GLY A 72 9.27 5.03 -7.75
C GLY A 72 8.61 5.12 -6.38
N THR A 73 7.80 6.15 -6.16
CA THR A 73 7.07 6.28 -4.91
C THR A 73 6.15 5.08 -4.70
N MET A 74 5.44 4.71 -5.75
CA MET A 74 4.53 3.58 -5.68
C MET A 74 5.30 2.27 -5.56
N GLN A 75 6.45 2.18 -6.21
CA GLN A 75 7.30 1.01 -6.11
C GLN A 75 7.72 0.77 -4.66
N SER A 76 8.14 1.83 -3.97
CA SER A 76 8.51 1.72 -2.57
C SER A 76 7.35 1.27 -1.72
N LEU A 77 6.17 1.80 -2.00
CA LEU A 77 4.99 1.43 -1.24
C LEU A 77 4.65 -0.05 -1.44
N VAL A 78 4.75 -0.52 -2.68
CA VAL A 78 4.48 -1.93 -2.96
C VAL A 78 5.46 -2.82 -2.20
N LEU A 79 6.73 -2.41 -2.09
CA LEU A 79 7.70 -3.17 -1.32
C LEU A 79 7.34 -3.21 0.16
N GLU A 80 6.89 -2.08 0.72
CA GLU A 80 6.47 -2.05 2.12
C GLU A 80 5.28 -2.98 2.35
N PHE A 81 4.32 -2.94 1.44
CA PHE A 81 3.15 -3.81 1.54
C PHE A 81 3.54 -5.27 1.44
N SER A 82 4.47 -5.59 0.54
CA SER A 82 4.92 -6.97 0.37
C SER A 82 5.59 -7.48 1.64
N GLU A 83 6.37 -6.64 2.31
CA GLU A 83 7.01 -7.03 3.56
C GLU A 83 5.99 -7.26 4.66
N PHE A 84 4.94 -6.44 4.71
CA PHE A 84 3.89 -6.67 5.68
C PHE A 84 3.22 -8.03 5.45
N ILE A 85 2.93 -8.35 4.19
CA ILE A 85 2.31 -9.64 3.89
C ILE A 85 3.23 -10.78 4.29
N ARG A 86 4.52 -10.63 4.02
CA ARG A 86 5.48 -11.69 4.30
C ARG A 86 5.73 -11.87 5.79
N THR A 87 5.87 -10.79 6.53
CA THR A 87 6.34 -10.87 7.91
C THR A 87 5.30 -10.51 8.95
N GLY A 88 4.23 -9.83 8.56
CA GLY A 88 3.27 -9.32 9.51
C GLY A 88 3.71 -8.05 10.19
N LYS A 89 4.82 -7.48 9.77
CA LYS A 89 5.34 -6.25 10.38
C LYS A 89 5.33 -5.12 9.39
N CYS A 90 4.91 -3.97 9.88
CA CYS A 90 4.90 -2.76 9.08
C CYS A 90 6.29 -2.14 9.18
N ILE A 91 7.04 -2.16 8.09
CA ILE A 91 8.39 -1.65 8.07
C ILE A 91 8.40 -0.28 7.47
N ASN A 92 8.82 0.68 8.26
CA ASN A 92 8.92 2.01 7.72
C ASN A 92 9.90 2.82 8.52
N GLY A 93 11.10 2.45 8.51
CA GLY A 93 12.17 3.22 9.06
C GLY A 93 11.73 4.30 10.03
N LYS A 94 11.81 5.52 9.59
CA LYS A 94 11.74 6.64 10.51
C LYS A 94 10.39 6.90 11.12
N ASN A 95 9.35 6.79 10.34
CA ASN A 95 8.08 7.35 10.75
C ASN A 95 7.10 6.33 11.30
N GLY A 96 7.35 5.06 11.09
CA GLY A 96 6.43 4.04 11.57
C GLY A 96 5.10 4.00 10.85
N TYR A 97 5.03 4.58 9.66
CA TYR A 97 3.78 4.67 8.92
C TYR A 97 3.67 3.67 7.77
N GLY A 98 4.58 2.73 7.68
CA GLY A 98 4.46 1.67 6.69
C GLY A 98 4.44 2.14 5.25
N GLY A 99 5.16 3.20 4.97
CA GLY A 99 5.17 3.77 3.63
C GLY A 99 4.08 4.78 3.38
N LEU A 100 3.19 4.98 4.33
CA LEU A 100 2.07 5.90 4.15
C LEU A 100 2.44 7.32 4.58
N TYR A 101 3.68 7.69 4.31
CA TYR A 101 4.14 9.04 4.58
C TYR A 101 5.13 9.39 3.50
N CYS A 102 4.71 10.21 2.58
CA CYS A 102 5.59 10.59 1.49
C CYS A 102 5.14 11.94 0.97
N PRO A 103 5.99 12.96 1.07
CA PRO A 103 5.60 14.29 0.59
C PRO A 103 5.39 14.34 -0.91
N TYR A 104 5.85 13.32 -1.61
CA TYR A 104 5.74 13.31 -3.08
C TYR A 104 4.48 12.65 -3.61
N TRP A 105 3.60 12.20 -2.71
CA TRP A 105 2.34 11.59 -3.14
C TRP A 105 1.42 12.61 -3.79
N GLY A 106 1.50 13.86 -3.37
CA GLY A 106 0.59 14.86 -3.84
C GLY A 106 -0.76 14.81 -3.15
N TYR A 107 -0.88 14.05 -2.09
CA TYR A 107 -2.09 14.01 -1.28
C TYR A 107 -2.07 15.14 -0.26
N LEU A 108 -3.25 15.61 0.12
CA LEU A 108 -3.35 16.58 1.21
C LEU A 108 -3.08 15.87 2.53
N ALA A 109 -2.68 16.66 3.54
CA ALA A 109 -2.44 16.09 4.86
C ALA A 109 -3.68 15.40 5.41
N SER A 110 -4.85 15.97 5.18
CA SER A 110 -6.10 15.37 5.65
C SER A 110 -6.37 14.04 4.94
N GLU A 111 -6.04 13.96 3.67
CA GLU A 111 -6.22 12.73 2.92
C GLU A 111 -5.30 11.64 3.43
N MET A 112 -4.06 11.99 3.69
CA MET A 112 -3.11 11.03 4.22
C MET A 112 -3.50 10.57 5.62
N PHE A 113 -4.01 11.50 6.43
CA PHE A 113 -4.51 11.15 7.75
C PHE A 113 -5.66 10.14 7.65
N GLU A 114 -6.55 10.36 6.71
CA GLU A 114 -7.67 9.45 6.49
C GLU A 114 -7.17 8.06 6.10
N ILE A 115 -6.18 7.99 5.23
CA ILE A 115 -5.63 6.72 4.80
C ILE A 115 -4.94 6.01 5.97
N ARG A 116 -4.18 6.75 6.77
CA ARG A 116 -3.50 6.15 7.93
C ARG A 116 -4.49 5.68 8.99
N SER A 117 -5.55 6.44 9.21
CA SER A 117 -6.58 6.03 10.16
C SER A 117 -7.23 4.73 9.73
N PHE A 118 -7.54 4.62 8.46
CA PHE A 118 -8.08 3.39 7.93
C PHE A 118 -7.07 2.25 8.08
N ALA A 119 -5.80 2.51 7.80
CA ALA A 119 -4.75 1.50 7.92
C ALA A 119 -4.64 0.97 9.35
N ALA A 120 -4.80 1.86 10.32
CA ALA A 120 -4.79 1.42 11.72
C ALA A 120 -6.03 0.60 12.06
N ASP A 121 -7.18 1.01 11.52
CA ASP A 121 -8.42 0.31 11.79
C ASP A 121 -8.39 -1.12 11.27
N ILE A 122 -7.74 -1.35 10.14
CA ILE A 122 -7.73 -2.69 9.55
C ILE A 122 -6.52 -3.53 9.96
N GLY A 123 -5.62 -2.96 10.76
CA GLY A 123 -4.52 -3.73 11.32
C GLY A 123 -3.19 -3.61 10.61
N TYR A 124 -3.06 -2.72 9.63
CA TYR A 124 -1.77 -2.51 8.98
C TYR A 124 -0.85 -1.67 9.85
N LEU A 125 -1.36 -0.60 10.42
CA LEU A 125 -0.60 0.24 11.34
C LEU A 125 -1.04 -0.05 12.77
N LYS A 126 -0.19 0.28 13.71
CA LYS A 126 -0.55 0.17 15.11
C LYS A 126 -1.54 1.26 15.47
N VAL A 127 -2.46 0.93 16.34
CA VAL A 127 -3.42 1.88 16.85
C VAL A 127 -2.65 3.04 17.50
N GLY A 128 -3.04 4.24 17.14
CA GLY A 128 -2.41 5.43 17.70
C GLY A 128 -1.40 6.10 16.81
N THR A 129 -0.78 5.37 15.90
CA THR A 129 0.19 6.00 15.01
C THR A 129 -0.47 6.82 13.92
N ALA A 130 -1.58 6.31 13.40
CA ALA A 130 -2.21 6.96 12.26
C ALA A 130 -3.05 8.15 12.67
N GLY A 131 -3.51 8.17 13.91
CA GLY A 131 -4.45 9.16 14.35
C GLY A 131 -3.86 10.37 15.06
N ASP A 132 -2.57 10.58 14.94
CA ASP A 132 -1.92 11.69 15.64
C ASP A 132 -2.24 13.00 14.96
N LYS A 133 -3.11 13.75 15.58
CA LYS A 133 -3.53 15.03 15.01
C LYS A 133 -2.44 16.09 15.03
N SER A 134 -1.45 15.92 15.89
CA SER A 134 -0.36 16.89 15.93
C SER A 134 0.39 16.92 14.61
N GLU A 135 0.43 15.80 13.90
CA GLU A 135 1.06 15.79 12.60
C GLU A 135 0.36 16.70 11.61
N LEU A 136 -0.97 16.70 11.62
CA LEU A 136 -1.73 17.59 10.75
C LEU A 136 -1.48 19.04 11.12
N LEU A 137 -1.42 19.34 12.41
CA LEU A 137 -1.19 20.70 12.86
C LEU A 137 0.18 21.19 12.44
N GLU A 138 1.18 20.32 12.50
CA GLU A 138 2.53 20.71 12.12
C GLU A 138 2.64 20.99 10.64
N GLU A 139 1.90 20.26 9.85
CA GLU A 139 1.96 20.45 8.41
C GLU A 139 1.12 21.61 7.95
N GLY A 140 0.14 21.96 8.76
CA GLY A 140 -0.75 23.02 8.42
C GLY A 140 -0.18 24.35 8.74
#